data_b9c741ebc798544e07872a7fee850ce6
#
_entry.id   b9c741ebc798544e07872a7fee850ce6
#
_cell.length_a   1.000
_cell.length_b   1.000
_cell.length_c   1.000
_cell.angle_alpha   90.00
_cell.angle_beta   90.00
_cell.angle_gamma   90.00
#
_symmetry.space_group_name_H-M   'P 1'
#
loop_
_entity.id
_entity.type
_entity.pdbx_description
1 polymer ?
#
loop_
_entity_poly.entity_id
_entity_poly.type
_entity_poly.pdbx_seq_one_letter_code
_entity_poly.pdbx_strand_id
1 'polypeptide(L)'
;MKPKLYVVTGAPGSGKSAALDAFVRLRTPYLAFDIDWLGVVASDLAGRSIFFDRSKWGPYGALWFEVLHSVFRNGRVAVFFTPNDPSDFEAIGLPAWCGGVEWLLLDCGDVVRSDRLRARPGWTEAMVEEAIEDARSLLQAVAKIVDTAEHTPAQAAGAILAWLEALTSGDR
;
A
#
# COMPACT_ATOMS: atom_id res chain seq x y z
N MET A 1 13.82 20.60 0.47
CA MET A 1 13.26 19.66 -0.50
C MET A 1 11.88 19.25 -0.01
N LYS A 2 10.87 19.03 -0.90
CA LYS A 2 9.57 18.52 -0.47
C LYS A 2 9.69 17.02 -0.16
N PRO A 3 9.03 16.50 0.89
CA PRO A 3 9.08 15.07 1.21
C PRO A 3 8.41 14.24 0.10
N LYS A 4 8.88 13.00 -0.07
CA LYS A 4 8.28 12.02 -0.96
C LYS A 4 7.39 11.06 -0.17
N LEU A 5 6.35 10.55 -0.83
CA LEU A 5 5.57 9.42 -0.35
C LEU A 5 6.25 8.12 -0.82
N TYR A 6 6.36 7.16 0.08
CA TYR A 6 6.84 5.81 -0.23
C TYR A 6 5.68 4.85 -0.09
N VAL A 7 5.26 4.27 -1.19
CA VAL A 7 4.03 3.45 -1.28
C VAL A 7 4.37 2.01 -1.62
N VAL A 8 3.87 1.10 -0.80
CA VAL A 8 3.88 -0.34 -1.07
C VAL A 8 2.48 -0.75 -1.47
N THR A 9 2.30 -1.08 -2.74
CA THR A 9 1.02 -1.50 -3.29
C THR A 9 0.97 -3.00 -3.60
N GLY A 10 -0.20 -3.49 -3.93
CA GLY A 10 -0.43 -4.86 -4.38
C GLY A 10 -1.90 -5.24 -4.29
N ALA A 11 -2.40 -5.97 -5.25
CA ALA A 11 -3.76 -6.45 -5.29
C ALA A 11 -4.07 -7.43 -4.14
N PRO A 12 -5.32 -7.75 -3.87
CA PRO A 12 -5.70 -8.79 -2.92
C PRO A 12 -4.92 -10.09 -3.17
N GLY A 13 -4.51 -10.77 -2.12
CA GLY A 13 -3.71 -12.01 -2.22
C GLY A 13 -2.20 -11.80 -2.41
N SER A 14 -1.72 -10.59 -2.66
CA SER A 14 -0.28 -10.28 -2.87
C SER A 14 0.61 -10.48 -1.64
N GLY A 15 0.07 -10.70 -0.44
CA GLY A 15 0.86 -10.83 0.79
C GLY A 15 1.19 -9.51 1.50
N LYS A 16 0.57 -8.38 1.11
CA LYS A 16 0.80 -7.06 1.71
C LYS A 16 0.73 -7.05 3.25
N SER A 17 -0.34 -7.56 3.82
CA SER A 17 -0.54 -7.55 5.29
C SER A 17 0.54 -8.35 6.02
N ALA A 18 0.93 -9.52 5.48
CA ALA A 18 1.99 -10.33 6.06
C ALA A 18 3.37 -9.64 5.97
N ALA A 19 3.64 -8.97 4.84
CA ALA A 19 4.88 -8.18 4.67
C ALA A 19 4.90 -6.95 5.60
N LEU A 20 3.76 -6.26 5.77
CA LEU A 20 3.62 -5.15 6.72
C LEU A 20 3.87 -5.59 8.16
N ASP A 21 3.22 -6.69 8.60
CA ASP A 21 3.42 -7.25 9.94
C ASP A 21 4.89 -7.60 10.19
N ALA A 22 5.56 -8.18 9.20
CA ALA A 22 6.98 -8.48 9.28
C ALA A 22 7.84 -7.20 9.30
N PHE A 23 7.49 -6.18 8.49
CA PHE A 23 8.20 -4.91 8.42
C PHE A 23 8.13 -4.15 9.76
N VAL A 24 6.98 -4.09 10.40
CA VAL A 24 6.81 -3.46 11.72
C VAL A 24 7.70 -4.12 12.78
N ARG A 25 7.90 -5.43 12.70
CA ARG A 25 8.78 -6.18 13.63
C ARG A 25 10.27 -5.88 13.45
N LEU A 26 10.69 -5.37 12.30
CA LEU A 26 12.10 -4.98 12.06
C LEU A 26 12.55 -3.78 12.91
N ARG A 27 11.61 -3.02 13.51
CA ARG A 27 11.87 -1.83 14.33
C ARG A 27 12.80 -0.83 13.65
N THR A 28 12.53 -0.56 12.39
CA THR A 28 13.25 0.40 11.55
C THR A 28 12.94 1.85 11.94
N PRO A 29 13.71 2.85 11.48
CA PRO A 29 13.35 4.26 11.66
C PRO A 29 12.12 4.69 10.83
N TYR A 30 11.67 3.86 9.90
CA TYR A 30 10.52 4.12 9.04
C TYR A 30 9.21 3.75 9.75
N LEU A 31 8.18 4.58 9.60
CA LEU A 31 6.86 4.34 10.17
C LEU A 31 5.95 3.74 9.09
N ALA A 32 5.46 2.54 9.33
CA ALA A 32 4.56 1.86 8.42
C ALA A 32 3.09 2.14 8.75
N PHE A 33 2.28 2.32 7.71
CA PHE A 33 0.83 2.53 7.81
C PHE A 33 0.11 1.70 6.78
N ASP A 34 -1.05 1.15 7.15
CA ASP A 34 -1.98 0.51 6.22
C ASP A 34 -3.21 1.39 6.05
N ILE A 35 -3.66 1.54 4.80
CA ILE A 35 -4.86 2.32 4.48
C ILE A 35 -6.08 1.83 5.27
N ASP A 36 -6.17 0.53 5.56
CA ASP A 36 -7.33 -0.08 6.23
C ASP A 36 -7.39 0.24 7.73
N TRP A 37 -6.29 0.69 8.36
CA TRP A 37 -6.25 0.90 9.81
C TRP A 37 -7.22 1.96 10.33
N LEU A 38 -7.55 2.95 9.54
CA LEU A 38 -8.54 3.97 9.89
C LEU A 38 -9.93 3.68 9.31
N GLY A 39 -10.09 2.61 8.52
CA GLY A 39 -11.28 2.37 7.73
C GLY A 39 -12.57 2.22 8.55
N VAL A 40 -12.51 1.51 9.67
CA VAL A 40 -13.67 1.33 10.57
C VAL A 40 -14.05 2.66 11.22
N VAL A 41 -13.09 3.35 11.84
CA VAL A 41 -13.33 4.63 12.51
C VAL A 41 -13.82 5.70 11.53
N ALA A 42 -13.23 5.73 10.32
CA ALA A 42 -13.69 6.65 9.28
C ALA A 42 -15.12 6.32 8.81
N SER A 43 -15.48 5.04 8.76
CA SER A 43 -16.85 4.61 8.44
C SER A 43 -17.84 5.07 9.51
N ASP A 44 -17.49 4.92 10.78
CA ASP A 44 -18.33 5.37 11.92
C ASP A 44 -18.51 6.89 11.87
N LEU A 45 -17.45 7.65 11.66
CA LEU A 45 -17.52 9.12 11.54
C LEU A 45 -18.35 9.57 10.32
N ALA A 46 -18.28 8.84 9.22
CA ALA A 46 -19.03 9.14 8.01
C ALA A 46 -20.50 8.69 8.07
N GLY A 47 -20.89 7.90 9.10
CA GLY A 47 -22.22 7.30 9.24
C GLY A 47 -22.54 6.24 8.19
N ARG A 48 -21.53 5.75 7.47
CA ARG A 48 -21.64 4.68 6.46
C ARG A 48 -20.29 4.05 6.17
N SER A 49 -20.28 2.80 5.67
CA SER A 49 -19.04 2.13 5.30
C SER A 49 -18.32 2.86 4.17
N ILE A 50 -17.05 3.23 4.41
CA ILE A 50 -16.18 3.78 3.36
C ILE A 50 -15.72 2.72 2.37
N PHE A 51 -15.71 1.44 2.76
CA PHE A 51 -15.24 0.33 1.92
C PHE A 51 -16.18 0.06 0.72
N PHE A 52 -17.48 0.35 0.87
CA PHE A 52 -18.50 0.10 -0.13
C PHE A 52 -19.06 1.38 -0.79
N ASP A 53 -18.63 2.55 -0.34
CA ASP A 53 -19.03 3.84 -0.91
C ASP A 53 -17.86 4.53 -1.62
N ARG A 54 -17.75 4.30 -2.92
CA ARG A 54 -16.67 4.87 -3.76
C ARG A 54 -16.59 6.39 -3.67
N SER A 55 -17.69 7.10 -3.38
CA SER A 55 -17.67 8.55 -3.19
C SER A 55 -16.83 9.00 -2.00
N LYS A 56 -16.50 8.10 -1.08
CA LYS A 56 -15.70 8.35 0.12
C LYS A 56 -14.21 8.04 -0.07
N TRP A 57 -13.83 7.35 -1.13
CA TRP A 57 -12.43 6.96 -1.35
C TRP A 57 -11.51 8.16 -1.53
N GLY A 58 -11.92 9.16 -2.31
CA GLY A 58 -11.15 10.40 -2.46
C GLY A 58 -10.95 11.14 -1.13
N PRO A 59 -12.02 11.49 -0.39
CA PRO A 59 -11.89 12.11 0.95
C PRO A 59 -11.09 11.26 1.94
N TYR A 60 -11.23 9.94 1.90
CA TYR A 60 -10.46 9.03 2.77
C TYR A 60 -8.96 9.00 2.41
N GLY A 61 -8.64 8.98 1.12
CA GLY A 61 -7.25 9.12 0.66
C GLY A 61 -6.64 10.46 1.06
N ALA A 62 -7.40 11.56 0.94
CA ALA A 62 -6.96 12.87 1.39
C ALA A 62 -6.71 12.92 2.90
N LEU A 63 -7.55 12.26 3.72
CA LEU A 63 -7.31 12.11 5.16
C LEU A 63 -5.96 11.41 5.43
N TRP A 64 -5.66 10.34 4.69
CA TRP A 64 -4.37 9.66 4.81
C TRP A 64 -3.19 10.56 4.43
N PHE A 65 -3.32 11.41 3.42
CA PHE A 65 -2.28 12.38 3.10
C PHE A 65 -1.98 13.32 4.26
N GLU A 66 -2.99 13.77 5.01
CA GLU A 66 -2.77 14.61 6.21
C GLU A 66 -2.09 13.83 7.35
N VAL A 67 -2.44 12.56 7.56
CA VAL A 67 -1.75 11.68 8.52
C VAL A 67 -0.27 11.55 8.16
N LEU A 68 0.02 11.22 6.89
CA LEU A 68 1.39 11.07 6.40
C LEU A 68 2.17 12.38 6.45
N HIS A 69 1.54 13.52 6.13
CA HIS A 69 2.14 14.83 6.27
C HIS A 69 2.56 15.13 7.73
N SER A 70 1.73 14.74 8.69
CA SER A 70 2.06 14.90 10.11
C SER A 70 3.32 14.13 10.51
N VAL A 71 3.52 12.94 9.95
CA VAL A 71 4.75 12.14 10.14
C VAL A 71 5.98 12.87 9.58
N PHE A 72 5.89 13.38 8.35
CA PHE A 72 6.99 14.11 7.72
C PHE A 72 7.32 15.41 8.45
N ARG A 73 6.32 16.15 8.93
CA ARG A 73 6.54 17.37 9.74
C ARG A 73 7.30 17.11 11.03
N ASN A 74 7.26 15.87 11.55
CA ASN A 74 8.05 15.44 12.69
C ASN A 74 9.42 14.85 12.30
N GLY A 75 9.87 15.07 11.07
CA GLY A 75 11.17 14.60 10.59
C GLY A 75 11.29 13.08 10.43
N ARG A 76 10.15 12.38 10.30
CA ARG A 76 10.12 10.94 10.13
C ARG A 76 9.68 10.57 8.71
N VAL A 77 10.10 9.40 8.25
CA VAL A 77 9.71 8.85 6.95
C VAL A 77 8.63 7.80 7.16
N ALA A 78 7.54 7.92 6.39
CA ALA A 78 6.45 6.96 6.37
C ALA A 78 6.53 6.06 5.14
N VAL A 79 6.17 4.79 5.30
CA VAL A 79 5.84 3.86 4.21
C VAL A 79 4.36 3.49 4.31
N PHE A 80 3.64 3.67 3.22
CA PHE A 80 2.19 3.54 3.16
C PHE A 80 1.79 2.32 2.34
N PHE A 81 1.10 1.39 2.97
CA PHE A 81 0.58 0.19 2.35
C PHE A 81 -0.86 0.41 1.90
N THR A 82 -1.14 0.17 0.61
CA THR A 82 -2.44 0.44 0.01
C THR A 82 -2.67 -0.49 -1.19
N PRO A 83 -3.91 -0.79 -1.60
CA PRO A 83 -4.18 -1.43 -2.88
C PRO A 83 -4.16 -0.47 -4.07
N ASN A 84 -4.11 0.85 -3.82
CA ASN A 84 -4.17 1.88 -4.85
C ASN A 84 -3.01 1.79 -5.85
N ASP A 85 -3.26 2.28 -7.03
CA ASP A 85 -2.28 2.49 -8.08
C ASP A 85 -1.90 3.99 -8.24
N PRO A 86 -0.93 4.33 -9.11
CA PRO A 86 -0.58 5.73 -9.37
C PRO A 86 -1.76 6.59 -9.86
N SER A 87 -2.68 6.04 -10.64
CA SER A 87 -3.82 6.79 -11.19
C SER A 87 -4.84 7.15 -10.11
N ASP A 88 -5.00 6.32 -9.08
CA ASP A 88 -5.83 6.64 -7.91
C ASP A 88 -5.30 7.87 -7.18
N PHE A 89 -3.97 7.96 -7.02
CA PHE A 89 -3.35 9.11 -6.35
C PHE A 89 -3.43 10.38 -7.19
N GLU A 90 -3.35 10.26 -8.51
CA GLU A 90 -3.60 11.37 -9.43
C GLU A 90 -5.06 11.83 -9.34
N ALA A 91 -6.01 10.92 -9.27
CA ALA A 91 -7.43 11.23 -9.14
C ALA A 91 -7.80 11.91 -7.80
N ILE A 92 -7.15 11.51 -6.70
CA ILE A 92 -7.28 12.17 -5.39
C ILE A 92 -6.64 13.57 -5.45
N GLY A 93 -5.57 13.74 -6.21
CA GLY A 93 -4.74 14.92 -6.27
C GLY A 93 -3.64 14.91 -5.21
N LEU A 94 -2.38 14.88 -5.65
CA LEU A 94 -1.24 14.95 -4.72
C LEU A 94 -1.20 16.31 -4.03
N PRO A 95 -1.05 16.33 -2.70
CA PRO A 95 -1.02 17.59 -1.96
C PRO A 95 0.24 18.40 -2.27
N ALA A 96 0.14 19.73 -2.14
CA ALA A 96 1.20 20.67 -2.52
C ALA A 96 2.52 20.47 -1.74
N TRP A 97 2.49 19.82 -0.58
CA TRP A 97 3.68 19.48 0.20
C TRP A 97 4.43 18.27 -0.36
N CYS A 98 3.76 17.37 -1.11
CA CYS A 98 4.35 16.16 -1.66
C CYS A 98 5.27 16.49 -2.84
N GLY A 99 6.50 15.99 -2.80
CA GLY A 99 7.50 16.16 -3.85
C GLY A 99 7.52 15.03 -4.89
N GLY A 100 6.70 13.99 -4.69
CA GLY A 100 6.60 12.83 -5.57
C GLY A 100 6.25 11.57 -4.81
N VAL A 101 5.96 10.51 -5.53
CA VAL A 101 5.61 9.21 -4.99
C VAL A 101 6.57 8.16 -5.54
N GLU A 102 7.16 7.39 -4.65
CA GLU A 102 7.97 6.21 -4.99
C GLU A 102 7.13 4.97 -4.74
N TRP A 103 7.06 4.08 -5.72
CA TRP A 103 6.20 2.92 -5.72
C TRP A 103 6.99 1.62 -5.66
N LEU A 104 6.51 0.68 -4.84
CA LEU A 104 6.94 -0.72 -4.83
C LEU A 104 5.71 -1.61 -4.85
N LEU A 105 5.67 -2.56 -5.77
CA LEU A 105 4.59 -3.54 -5.92
C LEU A 105 4.98 -4.85 -5.23
N LEU A 106 4.08 -5.37 -4.39
CA LEU A 106 4.12 -6.76 -3.95
C LEU A 106 3.20 -7.57 -4.86
N ASP A 107 3.78 -8.55 -5.54
CA ASP A 107 3.04 -9.47 -6.41
C ASP A 107 3.37 -10.93 -6.08
N CYS A 108 2.57 -11.88 -6.56
CA CYS A 108 2.79 -13.32 -6.35
C CYS A 108 2.39 -14.16 -7.57
N GLY A 109 2.06 -13.52 -8.68
CA GLY A 109 1.51 -14.19 -9.84
C GLY A 109 0.08 -14.71 -9.66
N ASP A 110 -0.59 -14.97 -10.78
CA ASP A 110 -2.03 -15.29 -10.81
C ASP A 110 -2.37 -16.60 -10.09
N VAL A 111 -1.54 -17.63 -10.24
CA VAL A 111 -1.80 -18.95 -9.65
C VAL A 111 -1.76 -18.88 -8.13
N VAL A 112 -0.66 -18.38 -7.56
CA VAL A 112 -0.50 -18.26 -6.10
C VAL A 112 -1.54 -17.32 -5.50
N ARG A 113 -1.89 -16.24 -6.21
CA ARG A 113 -2.96 -15.33 -5.83
C ARG A 113 -4.29 -16.04 -5.72
N SER A 114 -4.67 -16.77 -6.77
CA SER A 114 -5.94 -17.53 -6.82
C SER A 114 -6.04 -18.52 -5.68
N ASP A 115 -4.99 -19.30 -5.41
CA ASP A 115 -4.95 -20.26 -4.33
C ASP A 115 -5.09 -19.60 -2.96
N ARG A 116 -4.37 -18.50 -2.73
CA ARG A 116 -4.46 -17.72 -1.47
C ARG A 116 -5.86 -17.14 -1.25
N LEU A 117 -6.51 -16.65 -2.31
CA LEU A 117 -7.83 -16.02 -2.21
C LEU A 117 -8.94 -17.06 -2.02
N ARG A 118 -8.90 -18.17 -2.77
CA ARG A 118 -9.87 -19.27 -2.61
C ARG A 118 -9.80 -19.91 -1.22
N ALA A 119 -8.65 -19.88 -0.57
CA ALA A 119 -8.51 -20.35 0.81
C ALA A 119 -9.14 -19.39 1.85
N ARG A 120 -9.54 -18.18 1.46
CA ARG A 120 -10.17 -17.20 2.36
C ARG A 120 -11.70 -17.36 2.39
N PRO A 121 -12.33 -17.39 3.58
CA PRO A 121 -13.77 -17.39 3.68
C PRO A 121 -14.41 -16.19 2.97
N GLY A 122 -15.51 -16.43 2.25
CA GLY A 122 -16.30 -15.38 1.62
C GLY A 122 -15.79 -14.89 0.26
N TRP A 123 -14.66 -15.41 -0.25
CA TRP A 123 -14.20 -15.07 -1.60
C TRP A 123 -14.92 -15.91 -2.66
N THR A 124 -15.47 -15.24 -3.67
CA THR A 124 -16.09 -15.84 -4.85
C THR A 124 -15.13 -15.87 -6.03
N GLU A 125 -15.38 -16.71 -7.04
CA GLU A 125 -14.54 -16.72 -8.26
C GLU A 125 -14.53 -15.36 -8.96
N ALA A 126 -15.65 -14.64 -8.99
CA ALA A 126 -15.69 -13.29 -9.56
C ALA A 126 -14.75 -12.31 -8.82
N MET A 127 -14.67 -12.39 -7.48
CA MET A 127 -13.72 -11.58 -6.70
C MET A 127 -12.27 -12.00 -6.95
N VAL A 128 -12.01 -13.27 -7.20
CA VAL A 128 -10.67 -13.77 -7.56
C VAL A 128 -10.27 -13.23 -8.93
N GLU A 129 -11.16 -13.27 -9.91
CA GLU A 129 -10.93 -12.73 -11.26
C GLU A 129 -10.65 -11.22 -11.21
N GLU A 130 -11.46 -10.44 -10.47
CA GLU A 130 -11.24 -9.01 -10.26
C GLU A 130 -9.85 -8.73 -9.64
N ALA A 131 -9.46 -9.49 -8.62
CA ALA A 131 -8.14 -9.34 -7.99
C ALA A 131 -6.98 -9.68 -8.94
N ILE A 132 -7.16 -10.56 -9.90
CA ILE A 132 -6.18 -10.86 -10.95
C ILE A 132 -6.07 -9.69 -11.94
N GLU A 133 -7.20 -9.10 -12.33
CA GLU A 133 -7.23 -7.94 -13.21
C GLU A 133 -6.56 -6.72 -12.55
N ASP A 134 -6.86 -6.46 -11.27
CA ASP A 134 -6.19 -5.44 -10.47
C ASP A 134 -4.68 -5.65 -10.43
N ALA A 135 -4.23 -6.89 -10.22
CA ALA A 135 -2.80 -7.22 -10.20
C ALA A 135 -2.11 -6.94 -11.55
N ARG A 136 -2.77 -7.29 -12.64
CA ARG A 136 -2.24 -7.03 -14.00
C ARG A 136 -2.14 -5.54 -14.29
N SER A 137 -3.12 -4.76 -13.84
CA SER A 137 -3.08 -3.30 -13.94
C SER A 137 -1.91 -2.70 -13.14
N LEU A 138 -1.71 -3.16 -11.90
CA LEU A 138 -0.58 -2.75 -11.07
C LEU A 138 0.78 -3.11 -11.67
N LEU A 139 0.91 -4.30 -12.29
CA LEU A 139 2.14 -4.73 -12.98
C LEU A 139 2.49 -3.84 -14.18
N GLN A 140 1.51 -3.20 -14.81
CA GLN A 140 1.74 -2.23 -15.88
C GLN A 140 2.11 -0.84 -15.33
N ALA A 141 1.60 -0.48 -14.15
CA ALA A 141 1.75 0.85 -13.57
C ALA A 141 3.02 1.01 -12.70
N VAL A 142 3.53 -0.08 -12.11
CA VAL A 142 4.61 -0.04 -11.12
C VAL A 142 5.79 -0.91 -11.56
N ALA A 143 6.93 -0.27 -11.79
CA ALA A 143 8.11 -0.96 -12.32
C ALA A 143 8.92 -1.74 -11.27
N LYS A 144 8.91 -1.31 -9.99
CA LYS A 144 9.65 -1.99 -8.92
C LYS A 144 8.77 -3.04 -8.26
N ILE A 145 9.17 -4.30 -8.37
CA ILE A 145 8.37 -5.46 -7.94
C ILE A 145 9.16 -6.31 -6.93
N VAL A 146 8.47 -6.81 -5.92
CA VAL A 146 8.93 -7.88 -5.02
C VAL A 146 7.96 -9.05 -5.14
N ASP A 147 8.49 -10.20 -5.56
CA ASP A 147 7.70 -11.44 -5.69
C ASP A 147 7.51 -12.11 -4.33
N THR A 148 6.28 -12.14 -3.85
CA THR A 148 5.91 -12.77 -2.57
C THR A 148 5.56 -14.27 -2.70
N ALA A 149 5.63 -14.85 -3.90
CA ALA A 149 5.61 -16.30 -4.06
C ALA A 149 6.99 -16.90 -3.70
N GLU A 150 8.06 -16.18 -4.07
CA GLU A 150 9.45 -16.61 -3.84
C GLU A 150 10.03 -16.08 -2.51
N HIS A 151 9.37 -15.14 -1.84
CA HIS A 151 9.83 -14.53 -0.61
C HIS A 151 8.91 -14.85 0.58
N THR A 152 9.51 -15.24 1.69
CA THR A 152 8.80 -15.23 2.97
C THR A 152 8.41 -13.80 3.36
N PRO A 153 7.42 -13.60 4.26
CA PRO A 153 7.07 -12.25 4.74
C PRO A 153 8.26 -11.46 5.29
N ALA A 154 9.20 -12.12 5.98
CA ALA A 154 10.40 -11.48 6.50
C ALA A 154 11.37 -11.05 5.38
N GLN A 155 11.52 -11.84 4.33
CA GLN A 155 12.33 -11.48 3.17
C GLN A 155 11.69 -10.34 2.37
N ALA A 156 10.36 -10.35 2.18
CA ALA A 156 9.64 -9.24 1.55
C ALA A 156 9.81 -7.94 2.37
N ALA A 157 9.69 -8.01 3.69
CA ALA A 157 9.95 -6.87 4.58
C ALA A 157 11.39 -6.34 4.47
N GLY A 158 12.37 -7.25 4.39
CA GLY A 158 13.77 -6.88 4.14
C GLY A 158 13.98 -6.20 2.79
N ALA A 159 13.32 -6.66 1.74
CA ALA A 159 13.37 -6.04 0.41
C ALA A 159 12.73 -4.63 0.41
N ILE A 160 11.62 -4.44 1.14
CA ILE A 160 11.01 -3.12 1.33
C ILE A 160 11.98 -2.18 2.07
N LEU A 161 12.62 -2.66 3.14
CA LEU A 161 13.60 -1.88 3.89
C LEU A 161 14.77 -1.44 3.00
N ALA A 162 15.37 -2.37 2.27
CA ALA A 162 16.48 -2.08 1.37
C ALA A 162 16.10 -1.05 0.28
N TRP A 163 14.87 -1.15 -0.26
CA TRP A 163 14.33 -0.18 -1.20
C TRP A 163 14.21 1.23 -0.58
N LEU A 164 13.68 1.34 0.64
CA LEU A 164 13.56 2.62 1.36
C LEU A 164 14.94 3.22 1.65
N GLU A 165 15.89 2.41 2.12
CA GLU A 165 17.26 2.85 2.41
C GLU A 165 17.96 3.37 1.16
N ALA A 166 17.82 2.70 0.03
CA ALA A 166 18.39 3.13 -1.24
C ALA A 166 17.87 4.51 -1.68
N LEU A 167 16.57 4.77 -1.47
CA LEU A 167 15.93 6.03 -1.87
C LEU A 167 16.19 7.17 -0.88
N THR A 168 16.37 6.87 0.40
CA THR A 168 16.53 7.90 1.45
C THR A 168 17.98 8.21 1.80
N SER A 169 18.95 7.38 1.35
CA SER A 169 20.38 7.59 1.61
C SER A 169 20.95 8.81 0.87
N GLY A 170 20.32 9.24 -0.21
CA GLY A 170 20.73 10.42 -0.98
C GLY A 170 20.20 11.77 -0.46
N ASP A 171 19.28 11.73 0.50
CA ASP A 171 18.59 12.91 1.03
C ASP A 171 19.12 13.37 2.40
N ARG A 172 20.25 12.79 2.89
CA ARG A 172 20.92 13.15 4.17
C ARG A 172 22.12 14.03 3.97
#